data_3824dbacba13a27b5df9ecb24021e662
#
_entry.id   3824dbacba13a27b5df9ecb24021e662
#
_cell.length_a   1.000
_cell.length_b   1.000
_cell.length_c   1.000
_cell.angle_alpha   90.00
_cell.angle_beta   90.00
_cell.angle_gamma   90.00
#
_symmetry.space_group_name_H-M   'P 1'
#
loop_
_entity.id
_entity.type
_entity.pdbx_description
1 polymer ?
#
loop_
_entity_poly.entity_id
_entity_poly.type
_entity_poly.pdbx_seq_one_letter_code
_entity_poly.pdbx_strand_id
1 'polypeptide(L)'
;VLNGMDGKVAIVTGAGQGLGRAEALELARQGVKVVVNDFSPGGSENPAEKVAAEIREAGGDAVVHSGDVADWNSAQALVHQAINTYGSLDILVNNAGVLRDRMIFNMSEEEWDLVIRVHLKGHFCTLRHASEYWRNKSKETSAPVNARVINTSSEAGLLGSAGQPNYASAKGGILQLTLAVAQGLRAYGVNANAIAPRARTQMTESLGGFDATDDGFEIFSVENVSPLVTFLASPQAAEISGQLFIVYGRKITVVAGPAIDEEFSVDDKWTPDNVASELEPFYKKRTPLSTGFVMEYEPVS
;
A
#
# COMPACT_ATOMS: atom_id res chain seq x y z
N VAL A 1 8.63 22.29 1.43
CA VAL A 1 8.39 21.53 0.19
C VAL A 1 9.63 20.69 -0.13
N LEU A 2 9.43 19.42 -0.39
CA LEU A 2 10.52 18.52 -0.82
C LEU A 2 10.98 18.90 -2.24
N ASN A 3 12.28 18.92 -2.45
CA ASN A 3 12.83 19.30 -3.74
C ASN A 3 12.39 18.36 -4.88
N GLY A 4 11.97 18.92 -6.01
CA GLY A 4 11.59 18.17 -7.21
C GLY A 4 10.20 17.51 -7.16
N MET A 5 9.33 17.91 -6.23
CA MET A 5 7.94 17.45 -6.17
C MET A 5 7.00 18.34 -7.01
N ASP A 6 7.30 19.62 -7.10
CA ASP A 6 6.48 20.59 -7.81
C ASP A 6 6.26 20.19 -9.28
N GLY A 7 5.02 20.24 -9.73
CA GLY A 7 4.58 19.87 -11.07
C GLY A 7 4.55 18.36 -11.38
N LYS A 8 4.97 17.46 -10.46
CA LYS A 8 4.80 16.02 -10.59
C LYS A 8 3.32 15.65 -10.63
N VAL A 9 3.01 14.51 -11.21
CA VAL A 9 1.65 14.00 -11.35
C VAL A 9 1.47 12.72 -10.55
N ALA A 10 0.48 12.71 -9.66
CA ALA A 10 0.14 11.56 -8.83
C ALA A 10 -1.27 11.04 -9.10
N ILE A 11 -1.43 9.73 -9.01
CA ILE A 11 -2.70 9.06 -8.79
C ILE A 11 -2.73 8.58 -7.35
N VAL A 12 -3.81 8.87 -6.62
CA VAL A 12 -4.09 8.30 -5.28
C VAL A 12 -5.43 7.59 -5.33
N THR A 13 -5.46 6.28 -5.03
CA THR A 13 -6.68 5.48 -5.08
C THR A 13 -7.33 5.35 -3.71
N GLY A 14 -8.69 5.28 -3.67
CA GLY A 14 -9.43 5.31 -2.41
C GLY A 14 -9.19 6.62 -1.65
N ALA A 15 -9.09 7.73 -2.37
CA ALA A 15 -8.63 9.01 -1.85
C ALA A 15 -9.74 9.95 -1.40
N GLY A 16 -11.00 9.50 -1.39
CA GLY A 16 -12.14 10.31 -0.94
C GLY A 16 -12.21 10.47 0.57
N GLN A 17 -11.49 9.66 1.34
CA GLN A 17 -11.50 9.70 2.81
C GLN A 17 -10.25 9.03 3.42
N GLY A 18 -10.12 9.15 4.74
CA GLY A 18 -9.10 8.44 5.52
C GLY A 18 -7.68 8.68 5.05
N LEU A 19 -6.88 7.61 4.98
CA LEU A 19 -5.48 7.65 4.57
C LEU A 19 -5.29 8.24 3.18
N GLY A 20 -6.03 7.75 2.19
CA GLY A 20 -5.89 8.23 0.81
C GLY A 20 -6.18 9.71 0.66
N ARG A 21 -7.16 10.25 1.42
CA ARG A 21 -7.40 11.69 1.47
C ARG A 21 -6.19 12.43 2.05
N ALA A 22 -5.66 11.99 3.19
CA ALA A 22 -4.50 12.65 3.82
C ALA A 22 -3.26 12.60 2.91
N GLU A 23 -3.04 11.49 2.20
CA GLU A 23 -1.97 11.31 1.23
C GLU A 23 -2.13 12.26 0.03
N ALA A 24 -3.35 12.36 -0.52
CA ALA A 24 -3.64 13.26 -1.64
C ALA A 24 -3.43 14.74 -1.28
N LEU A 25 -3.90 15.15 -0.10
CA LEU A 25 -3.72 16.52 0.41
C LEU A 25 -2.25 16.85 0.66
N GLU A 26 -1.49 15.94 1.26
CA GLU A 26 -0.07 16.19 1.54
C GLU A 26 0.75 16.24 0.25
N LEU A 27 0.51 15.37 -0.72
CA LEU A 27 1.13 15.46 -2.04
C LEU A 27 0.81 16.78 -2.74
N ALA A 28 -0.46 17.21 -2.71
CA ALA A 28 -0.85 18.51 -3.29
C ALA A 28 -0.15 19.70 -2.60
N ARG A 29 0.05 19.66 -1.27
CA ARG A 29 0.83 20.68 -0.54
C ARG A 29 2.29 20.77 -1.00
N GLN A 30 2.82 19.69 -1.58
CA GLN A 30 4.17 19.66 -2.16
C GLN A 30 4.20 20.17 -3.62
N GLY A 31 3.10 20.65 -4.18
CA GLY A 31 2.99 21.11 -5.56
C GLY A 31 2.71 19.98 -6.56
N VAL A 32 2.37 18.77 -6.08
CA VAL A 32 2.01 17.66 -6.95
C VAL A 32 0.58 17.85 -7.49
N LYS A 33 0.39 17.60 -8.77
CA LYS A 33 -0.94 17.53 -9.41
C LYS A 33 -1.55 16.17 -9.15
N VAL A 34 -2.78 16.11 -8.62
CA VAL A 34 -3.34 14.86 -8.10
C VAL A 34 -4.59 14.43 -8.87
N VAL A 35 -4.59 13.19 -9.34
CA VAL A 35 -5.83 12.51 -9.73
C VAL A 35 -6.36 11.79 -8.49
N VAL A 36 -7.44 12.31 -7.93
CA VAL A 36 -8.12 11.77 -6.74
C VAL A 36 -9.10 10.72 -7.21
N ASN A 37 -8.79 9.43 -6.99
CA ASN A 37 -9.69 8.35 -7.38
C ASN A 37 -10.46 7.83 -6.16
N ASP A 38 -11.76 7.63 -6.33
CA ASP A 38 -12.59 6.83 -5.43
C ASP A 38 -13.74 6.18 -6.20
N PHE A 39 -14.37 5.20 -5.56
CA PHE A 39 -15.51 4.48 -6.13
C PHE A 39 -16.76 4.66 -5.29
N SER A 40 -17.81 5.17 -5.92
CA SER A 40 -19.12 5.37 -5.31
C SER A 40 -20.16 4.51 -6.04
N PRO A 41 -20.56 3.36 -5.49
CA PRO A 41 -21.56 2.51 -6.10
C PRO A 41 -22.95 3.17 -6.08
N GLY A 42 -23.74 2.93 -7.13
CA GLY A 42 -25.15 3.34 -7.17
C GLY A 42 -25.42 4.82 -7.45
N GLY A 43 -24.41 5.58 -7.92
CA GLY A 43 -24.59 6.98 -8.33
C GLY A 43 -24.70 7.98 -7.18
N SER A 44 -24.29 7.60 -5.96
CA SER A 44 -24.11 8.53 -4.85
C SER A 44 -22.96 9.50 -5.14
N GLU A 45 -22.95 10.65 -4.48
CA GLU A 45 -21.85 11.64 -4.60
C GLU A 45 -20.50 10.97 -4.33
N ASN A 46 -19.55 11.13 -5.25
CA ASN A 46 -18.21 10.56 -5.07
C ASN A 46 -17.44 11.38 -4.03
N PRO A 47 -16.97 10.76 -2.93
CA PRO A 47 -16.24 11.49 -1.89
C PRO A 47 -14.94 12.13 -2.38
N ALA A 48 -14.36 11.66 -3.48
CA ALA A 48 -13.20 12.27 -4.14
C ALA A 48 -13.45 13.72 -4.62
N GLU A 49 -14.71 14.08 -4.90
CA GLU A 49 -15.05 15.46 -5.32
C GLU A 49 -14.74 16.47 -4.22
N LYS A 50 -15.04 16.16 -2.96
CA LYS A 50 -14.74 17.04 -1.82
C LYS A 50 -13.23 17.22 -1.63
N VAL A 51 -12.47 16.14 -1.75
CA VAL A 51 -11.00 16.19 -1.60
C VAL A 51 -10.36 16.98 -2.75
N ALA A 52 -10.80 16.77 -3.98
CA ALA A 52 -10.30 17.55 -5.12
C ALA A 52 -10.67 19.05 -5.01
N ALA A 53 -11.88 19.37 -4.50
CA ALA A 53 -12.27 20.75 -4.23
C ALA A 53 -11.37 21.38 -3.16
N GLU A 54 -11.13 20.69 -2.05
CA GLU A 54 -10.25 21.14 -0.96
C GLU A 54 -8.81 21.39 -1.46
N ILE A 55 -8.27 20.53 -2.32
CA ILE A 55 -6.94 20.73 -2.93
C ILE A 55 -6.94 22.01 -3.78
N ARG A 56 -7.97 22.22 -4.61
CA ARG A 56 -8.07 23.41 -5.48
C ARG A 56 -8.27 24.71 -4.68
N GLU A 57 -9.07 24.67 -3.62
CA GLU A 57 -9.27 25.81 -2.71
C GLU A 57 -7.98 26.20 -1.97
N ALA A 58 -7.11 25.21 -1.68
CA ALA A 58 -5.79 25.45 -1.12
C ALA A 58 -4.75 25.91 -2.17
N GLY A 59 -5.15 26.10 -3.44
CA GLY A 59 -4.27 26.56 -4.52
C GLY A 59 -3.51 25.44 -5.24
N GLY A 60 -3.80 24.18 -4.96
CA GLY A 60 -3.26 23.01 -5.65
C GLY A 60 -4.04 22.69 -6.93
N ASP A 61 -3.61 21.65 -7.64
CA ASP A 61 -4.23 21.17 -8.87
C ASP A 61 -4.70 19.71 -8.69
N ALA A 62 -6.00 19.48 -8.84
CA ALA A 62 -6.57 18.15 -8.71
C ALA A 62 -7.77 17.94 -9.63
N VAL A 63 -7.87 16.71 -10.16
CA VAL A 63 -9.03 16.20 -10.89
C VAL A 63 -9.55 14.92 -10.26
N VAL A 64 -10.81 14.63 -10.46
CA VAL A 64 -11.47 13.43 -9.92
C VAL A 64 -11.54 12.35 -10.98
N HIS A 65 -11.28 11.11 -10.56
CA HIS A 65 -11.62 9.91 -11.29
C HIS A 65 -12.62 9.09 -10.48
N SER A 66 -13.81 8.89 -11.02
CA SER A 66 -14.84 8.03 -10.42
C SER A 66 -14.77 6.65 -11.05
N GLY A 67 -14.22 5.66 -10.35
CA GLY A 67 -14.09 4.33 -10.94
C GLY A 67 -13.51 3.29 -9.99
N ASP A 68 -13.92 2.04 -10.23
CA ASP A 68 -13.45 0.88 -9.50
C ASP A 68 -12.05 0.48 -9.97
N VAL A 69 -11.08 0.52 -9.06
CA VAL A 69 -9.68 0.14 -9.34
C VAL A 69 -9.51 -1.33 -9.75
N ALA A 70 -10.45 -2.19 -9.37
CA ALA A 70 -10.43 -3.61 -9.70
C ALA A 70 -11.14 -3.95 -11.03
N ASP A 71 -11.73 -2.94 -11.68
CA ASP A 71 -12.16 -3.04 -13.06
C ASP A 71 -11.00 -2.67 -13.99
N TRP A 72 -10.69 -3.55 -14.93
CA TRP A 72 -9.55 -3.40 -15.83
C TRP A 72 -9.61 -2.12 -16.67
N ASN A 73 -10.79 -1.84 -17.25
CA ASN A 73 -10.96 -0.68 -18.13
C ASN A 73 -11.00 0.62 -17.33
N SER A 74 -11.61 0.61 -16.14
CA SER A 74 -11.60 1.74 -15.22
C SER A 74 -10.18 2.08 -14.76
N ALA A 75 -9.38 1.09 -14.39
CA ALA A 75 -7.97 1.30 -14.01
C ALA A 75 -7.13 1.83 -15.19
N GLN A 76 -7.41 1.38 -16.42
CA GLN A 76 -6.78 1.94 -17.61
C GLN A 76 -7.18 3.40 -17.83
N ALA A 77 -8.48 3.71 -17.72
CA ALA A 77 -9.00 5.06 -17.86
C ALA A 77 -8.40 6.01 -16.81
N LEU A 78 -8.22 5.56 -15.57
CA LEU A 78 -7.56 6.32 -14.51
C LEU A 78 -6.13 6.73 -14.88
N VAL A 79 -5.32 5.79 -15.36
CA VAL A 79 -3.94 6.09 -15.81
C VAL A 79 -3.94 7.03 -17.02
N HIS A 80 -4.81 6.79 -17.99
CA HIS A 80 -4.95 7.66 -19.16
C HIS A 80 -5.43 9.07 -18.79
N GLN A 81 -6.30 9.22 -17.79
CA GLN A 81 -6.73 10.53 -17.32
C GLN A 81 -5.56 11.35 -16.76
N ALA A 82 -4.67 10.76 -15.96
CA ALA A 82 -3.49 11.46 -15.46
C ALA A 82 -2.60 11.95 -16.62
N ILE A 83 -2.34 11.09 -17.60
CA ILE A 83 -1.50 11.39 -18.76
C ILE A 83 -2.16 12.44 -19.64
N ASN A 84 -3.44 12.31 -19.95
CA ASN A 84 -4.15 13.22 -20.85
C ASN A 84 -4.37 14.62 -20.23
N THR A 85 -4.58 14.68 -18.91
CA THR A 85 -4.84 15.94 -18.21
C THR A 85 -3.53 16.69 -17.91
N TYR A 86 -2.51 15.96 -17.47
CA TYR A 86 -1.29 16.56 -16.92
C TYR A 86 -0.01 16.27 -17.72
N GLY A 87 -0.09 15.41 -18.74
CA GLY A 87 1.04 15.08 -19.61
C GLY A 87 1.97 13.98 -19.11
N SER A 88 1.81 13.51 -17.85
CA SER A 88 2.64 12.47 -17.25
C SER A 88 1.90 11.69 -16.18
N LEU A 89 2.55 10.62 -15.68
CA LEU A 89 2.28 9.95 -14.43
C LEU A 89 3.62 9.65 -13.77
N ASP A 90 3.89 10.28 -12.64
CA ASP A 90 5.14 10.16 -11.90
C ASP A 90 4.99 9.34 -10.62
N ILE A 91 3.82 9.39 -9.98
CA ILE A 91 3.57 8.80 -8.67
C ILE A 91 2.25 8.01 -8.71
N LEU A 92 2.29 6.76 -8.22
CA LEU A 92 1.10 5.94 -8.02
C LEU A 92 1.02 5.50 -6.56
N VAL A 93 0.00 5.97 -5.85
CA VAL A 93 -0.34 5.55 -4.49
C VAL A 93 -1.57 4.65 -4.56
N ASN A 94 -1.35 3.37 -4.34
CA ASN A 94 -2.41 2.36 -4.26
C ASN A 94 -2.84 2.19 -2.81
N ASN A 95 -3.96 2.82 -2.46
CA ASN A 95 -4.51 2.80 -1.10
C ASN A 95 -5.93 2.19 -1.03
N ALA A 96 -6.69 2.15 -2.13
CA ALA A 96 -8.06 1.64 -2.14
C ALA A 96 -8.20 0.27 -1.48
N GLY A 97 -9.23 0.11 -0.64
CA GLY A 97 -9.46 -1.13 0.10
C GLY A 97 -10.83 -1.19 0.77
N VAL A 98 -11.21 -2.40 1.19
CA VAL A 98 -12.45 -2.71 1.92
C VAL A 98 -12.17 -3.80 2.96
N LEU A 99 -12.98 -3.88 4.02
CA LEU A 99 -12.93 -4.95 5.01
C LEU A 99 -14.18 -5.83 4.95
N ARG A 100 -13.97 -7.14 5.12
CA ARG A 100 -15.01 -8.15 5.37
C ARG A 100 -14.42 -9.19 6.33
N ASP A 101 -14.35 -8.81 7.61
CA ASP A 101 -13.68 -9.58 8.65
C ASP A 101 -14.55 -10.75 9.10
N ARG A 102 -13.99 -11.95 9.05
CA ARG A 102 -14.60 -13.20 9.48
C ARG A 102 -13.54 -14.23 9.83
N MET A 103 -13.83 -15.08 10.80
CA MET A 103 -13.04 -16.31 10.99
C MET A 103 -13.17 -17.20 9.76
N ILE A 104 -12.09 -17.88 9.38
CA ILE A 104 -12.01 -18.69 8.14
C ILE A 104 -13.18 -19.67 7.97
N PHE A 105 -13.64 -20.28 9.06
CA PHE A 105 -14.72 -21.26 9.05
C PHE A 105 -16.13 -20.66 8.90
N ASN A 106 -16.25 -19.33 8.92
CA ASN A 106 -17.53 -18.60 8.74
C ASN A 106 -17.49 -17.62 7.55
N MET A 107 -16.36 -17.52 6.85
CA MET A 107 -16.19 -16.57 5.73
C MET A 107 -16.93 -17.09 4.49
N SER A 108 -17.71 -16.22 3.85
CA SER A 108 -18.34 -16.55 2.58
C SER A 108 -17.40 -16.32 1.39
N GLU A 109 -17.73 -16.92 0.24
CA GLU A 109 -17.01 -16.73 -1.02
C GLU A 109 -17.05 -15.24 -1.44
N GLU A 110 -18.20 -14.58 -1.30
CA GLU A 110 -18.38 -13.18 -1.66
C GLU A 110 -17.53 -12.24 -0.77
N GLU A 111 -17.43 -12.55 0.54
CA GLU A 111 -16.57 -11.79 1.46
C GLU A 111 -15.10 -11.95 1.10
N TRP A 112 -14.68 -13.15 0.73
CA TRP A 112 -13.35 -13.44 0.24
C TRP A 112 -13.06 -12.71 -1.08
N ASP A 113 -13.90 -12.95 -2.08
CA ASP A 113 -13.71 -12.42 -3.43
C ASP A 113 -13.69 -10.90 -3.48
N LEU A 114 -14.57 -10.24 -2.73
CA LEU A 114 -14.61 -8.80 -2.68
C LEU A 114 -13.30 -8.21 -2.16
N VAL A 115 -12.74 -8.76 -1.08
CA VAL A 115 -11.50 -8.25 -0.47
C VAL A 115 -10.30 -8.51 -1.37
N ILE A 116 -10.15 -9.74 -1.91
CA ILE A 116 -9.08 -10.06 -2.87
C ILE A 116 -9.18 -9.19 -4.11
N ARG A 117 -10.39 -9.00 -4.63
CA ARG A 117 -10.66 -8.20 -5.82
C ARG A 117 -10.26 -6.75 -5.63
N VAL A 118 -10.75 -6.08 -4.58
CA VAL A 118 -10.48 -4.66 -4.38
C VAL A 118 -9.02 -4.41 -4.03
N HIS A 119 -8.47 -5.17 -3.09
CA HIS A 119 -7.09 -4.98 -2.66
C HIS A 119 -6.08 -5.49 -3.69
N LEU A 120 -5.99 -6.79 -3.89
CA LEU A 120 -4.91 -7.38 -4.67
C LEU A 120 -5.06 -7.13 -6.16
N LYS A 121 -6.25 -7.41 -6.73
CA LYS A 121 -6.50 -7.15 -8.14
C LYS A 121 -6.54 -5.66 -8.46
N GLY A 122 -7.07 -4.82 -7.55
CA GLY A 122 -7.07 -3.36 -7.73
C GLY A 122 -5.66 -2.78 -7.84
N HIS A 123 -4.76 -3.15 -6.92
CA HIS A 123 -3.35 -2.79 -7.01
C HIS A 123 -2.71 -3.30 -8.30
N PHE A 124 -2.98 -4.55 -8.70
CA PHE A 124 -2.47 -5.12 -9.94
C PHE A 124 -2.95 -4.34 -11.17
N CYS A 125 -4.22 -4.02 -11.29
CA CYS A 125 -4.77 -3.34 -12.48
C CYS A 125 -4.15 -1.95 -12.68
N THR A 126 -4.06 -1.14 -11.64
CA THR A 126 -3.43 0.18 -11.71
C THR A 126 -1.94 0.08 -12.03
N LEU A 127 -1.21 -0.82 -11.35
CA LEU A 127 0.21 -1.08 -11.61
C LEU A 127 0.45 -1.55 -13.05
N ARG A 128 -0.40 -2.45 -13.58
CA ARG A 128 -0.24 -2.97 -14.94
C ARG A 128 -0.29 -1.86 -15.98
N HIS A 129 -1.25 -0.95 -15.89
CA HIS A 129 -1.41 0.15 -16.85
C HIS A 129 -0.35 1.23 -16.67
N ALA A 130 -0.01 1.59 -15.43
CA ALA A 130 1.07 2.52 -15.15
C ALA A 130 2.44 1.99 -15.61
N SER A 131 2.73 0.70 -15.37
CA SER A 131 3.98 0.05 -15.79
C SER A 131 4.16 0.04 -17.30
N GLU A 132 3.09 -0.16 -18.05
CA GLU A 132 3.13 -0.09 -19.52
C GLU A 132 3.50 1.31 -19.99
N TYR A 133 2.87 2.34 -19.43
CA TYR A 133 3.20 3.73 -19.72
C TYR A 133 4.67 4.04 -19.41
N TRP A 134 5.14 3.73 -18.21
CA TRP A 134 6.53 4.03 -17.79
C TRP A 134 7.56 3.31 -18.65
N ARG A 135 7.33 2.02 -18.94
CA ARG A 135 8.20 1.25 -19.84
C ARG A 135 8.28 1.86 -21.23
N ASN A 136 7.15 2.22 -21.81
CA ASN A 136 7.09 2.83 -23.14
C ASN A 136 7.75 4.20 -23.15
N LYS A 137 7.46 5.05 -22.15
CA LYS A 137 8.07 6.37 -22.00
C LYS A 137 9.60 6.29 -21.85
N SER A 138 10.10 5.38 -21.02
CA SER A 138 11.55 5.16 -20.86
C SER A 138 12.22 4.73 -22.16
N LYS A 139 11.56 3.88 -22.96
CA LYS A 139 12.08 3.47 -24.27
C LYS A 139 12.07 4.61 -25.29
N GLU A 140 11.01 5.39 -25.33
CA GLU A 140 10.90 6.56 -26.22
C GLU A 140 12.00 7.59 -25.94
N THR A 141 12.24 7.88 -24.66
CA THR A 141 13.19 8.90 -24.24
C THR A 141 14.62 8.37 -24.07
N SER A 142 14.82 7.05 -24.12
CA SER A 142 16.08 6.37 -23.80
C SER A 142 16.64 6.78 -22.41
N ALA A 143 15.75 7.10 -21.47
CA ALA A 143 16.08 7.58 -20.12
C ALA A 143 15.14 6.96 -19.08
N PRO A 144 15.56 6.85 -17.80
CA PRO A 144 14.69 6.42 -16.72
C PRO A 144 13.57 7.43 -16.48
N VAL A 145 12.35 6.93 -16.17
CA VAL A 145 11.18 7.79 -15.91
C VAL A 145 11.19 8.42 -14.51
N ASN A 146 11.96 7.86 -13.57
CA ASN A 146 12.02 8.29 -12.16
C ASN A 146 10.64 8.27 -11.46
N ALA A 147 9.84 7.25 -11.75
CA ALA A 147 8.52 7.08 -11.16
C ALA A 147 8.56 6.40 -9.78
N ARG A 148 7.51 6.61 -9.00
CA ARG A 148 7.36 6.09 -7.62
C ARG A 148 6.04 5.38 -7.46
N VAL A 149 6.10 4.21 -6.83
CA VAL A 149 4.93 3.41 -6.46
C VAL A 149 4.93 3.23 -4.95
N ILE A 150 3.82 3.55 -4.31
CA ILE A 150 3.57 3.29 -2.90
C ILE A 150 2.31 2.43 -2.79
N ASN A 151 2.48 1.18 -2.33
CA ASN A 151 1.40 0.24 -2.15
C ASN A 151 1.03 0.13 -0.66
N THR A 152 -0.25 0.16 -0.35
CA THR A 152 -0.73 0.04 1.03
C THR A 152 -0.95 -1.43 1.39
N SER A 153 -0.01 -2.00 2.12
CA SER A 153 -0.09 -3.32 2.74
C SER A 153 -0.62 -3.23 4.18
N SER A 154 -0.29 -4.19 5.02
CA SER A 154 -0.65 -4.26 6.43
C SER A 154 0.26 -5.25 7.16
N GLU A 155 0.42 -5.07 8.46
CA GLU A 155 1.05 -6.08 9.33
C GLU A 155 0.29 -7.41 9.31
N ALA A 156 -1.04 -7.40 9.07
CA ALA A 156 -1.80 -8.62 8.84
C ALA A 156 -1.27 -9.44 7.65
N GLY A 157 -0.71 -8.78 6.63
CA GLY A 157 -0.06 -9.45 5.51
C GLY A 157 1.32 -10.02 5.81
N LEU A 158 1.95 -9.60 6.92
CA LEU A 158 3.23 -10.11 7.41
C LEU A 158 3.07 -11.28 8.38
N LEU A 159 2.15 -11.10 9.34
CA LEU A 159 2.05 -11.93 10.53
C LEU A 159 0.78 -12.80 10.53
N GLY A 160 -0.13 -12.57 9.59
CA GLY A 160 -1.45 -13.15 9.59
C GLY A 160 -2.39 -12.44 10.58
N SER A 161 -3.69 -12.68 10.42
CA SER A 161 -4.74 -12.21 11.33
C SER A 161 -5.88 -13.21 11.31
N ALA A 162 -6.18 -13.82 12.45
CA ALA A 162 -7.14 -14.94 12.55
C ALA A 162 -8.55 -14.56 12.06
N GLY A 163 -9.01 -13.33 12.33
CA GLY A 163 -10.31 -12.82 11.89
C GLY A 163 -10.31 -12.20 10.48
N GLN A 164 -9.19 -12.23 9.76
CA GLN A 164 -9.00 -11.52 8.49
C GLN A 164 -8.24 -12.36 7.45
N PRO A 165 -8.58 -13.63 7.20
CA PRO A 165 -7.80 -14.45 6.28
C PRO A 165 -7.78 -13.91 4.83
N ASN A 166 -8.91 -13.34 4.35
CA ASN A 166 -9.00 -12.66 3.06
C ASN A 166 -8.10 -11.41 2.99
N TYR A 167 -8.18 -10.56 3.99
CA TYR A 167 -7.40 -9.32 4.09
C TYR A 167 -5.91 -9.60 4.24
N ALA A 168 -5.53 -10.50 5.15
CA ALA A 168 -4.14 -10.93 5.34
C ALA A 168 -3.54 -11.50 4.05
N SER A 169 -4.29 -12.36 3.34
CA SER A 169 -3.88 -12.93 2.05
C SER A 169 -3.68 -11.84 0.99
N ALA A 170 -4.64 -10.91 0.88
CA ALA A 170 -4.52 -9.80 -0.08
C ALA A 170 -3.32 -8.90 0.24
N LYS A 171 -3.12 -8.54 1.51
CA LYS A 171 -2.04 -7.65 1.95
C LYS A 171 -0.66 -8.32 1.85
N GLY A 172 -0.57 -9.63 2.10
CA GLY A 172 0.62 -10.44 1.82
C GLY A 172 0.93 -10.50 0.32
N GLY A 173 -0.10 -10.70 -0.51
CA GLY A 173 0.02 -10.65 -1.98
C GLY A 173 0.50 -9.29 -2.50
N ILE A 174 0.05 -8.17 -1.90
CA ILE A 174 0.52 -6.82 -2.24
C ILE A 174 2.00 -6.63 -1.92
N LEU A 175 2.51 -7.20 -0.82
CA LEU A 175 3.95 -7.17 -0.52
C LEU A 175 4.76 -7.84 -1.61
N GLN A 176 4.38 -9.05 -2.01
CA GLN A 176 5.08 -9.78 -3.06
C GLN A 176 4.95 -9.09 -4.42
N LEU A 177 3.78 -8.52 -4.73
CA LEU A 177 3.57 -7.71 -5.93
C LEU A 177 4.50 -6.47 -5.93
N THR A 178 4.68 -5.82 -4.78
CA THR A 178 5.60 -4.68 -4.63
C THR A 178 7.04 -5.07 -4.94
N LEU A 179 7.52 -6.20 -4.39
CA LEU A 179 8.86 -6.71 -4.66
C LEU A 179 9.06 -7.08 -6.13
N ALA A 180 8.09 -7.75 -6.74
CA ALA A 180 8.12 -8.11 -8.15
C ALA A 180 8.18 -6.88 -9.07
N VAL A 181 7.40 -5.84 -8.76
CA VAL A 181 7.39 -4.56 -9.49
C VAL A 181 8.70 -3.81 -9.31
N ALA A 182 9.23 -3.74 -8.07
CA ALA A 182 10.52 -3.10 -7.78
C ALA A 182 11.66 -3.73 -8.58
N GLN A 183 11.67 -5.05 -8.71
CA GLN A 183 12.67 -5.78 -9.51
C GLN A 183 12.43 -5.60 -11.01
N GLY A 184 11.18 -5.82 -11.46
CA GLY A 184 10.83 -5.86 -12.88
C GLY A 184 10.90 -4.51 -13.59
N LEU A 185 10.70 -3.41 -12.86
CA LEU A 185 10.69 -2.06 -13.42
C LEU A 185 11.94 -1.22 -13.08
N ARG A 186 12.90 -1.78 -12.36
CA ARG A 186 14.14 -1.08 -11.97
C ARG A 186 14.87 -0.49 -13.17
N ALA A 187 14.97 -1.25 -14.26
CA ALA A 187 15.65 -0.80 -15.49
C ALA A 187 15.00 0.42 -16.15
N TYR A 188 13.74 0.68 -15.85
CA TYR A 188 13.00 1.84 -16.37
C TYR A 188 12.99 3.03 -15.40
N GLY A 189 13.62 2.90 -14.23
CA GLY A 189 13.70 3.96 -13.22
C GLY A 189 12.45 4.07 -12.35
N VAL A 190 11.75 2.96 -12.11
CA VAL A 190 10.59 2.91 -11.20
C VAL A 190 11.00 2.29 -9.88
N ASN A 191 10.78 3.01 -8.79
CA ASN A 191 10.90 2.49 -7.43
C ASN A 191 9.51 2.14 -6.88
N ALA A 192 9.38 0.96 -6.28
CA ALA A 192 8.16 0.50 -5.65
C ALA A 192 8.41 0.11 -4.20
N ASN A 193 7.62 0.67 -3.29
CA ASN A 193 7.69 0.39 -1.86
C ASN A 193 6.30 0.12 -1.29
N ALA A 194 6.22 -0.50 -0.13
CA ALA A 194 4.97 -0.73 0.57
C ALA A 194 4.98 -0.07 1.95
N ILE A 195 3.80 0.34 2.40
CA ILE A 195 3.56 0.77 3.77
C ILE A 195 2.57 -0.18 4.46
N ALA A 196 2.73 -0.37 5.74
CA ALA A 196 1.79 -1.03 6.65
C ALA A 196 1.38 0.01 7.71
N PRO A 197 0.37 0.85 7.42
CA PRO A 197 -0.02 1.93 8.32
C PRO A 197 -0.89 1.42 9.45
N ARG A 198 -0.72 2.01 10.65
CA ARG A 198 -1.71 1.94 11.73
C ARG A 198 -2.37 3.31 11.85
N ALA A 199 -3.62 3.40 11.44
CA ALA A 199 -4.36 4.65 11.48
C ALA A 199 -5.83 4.41 11.80
N ARG A 200 -6.45 5.37 12.51
CA ARG A 200 -7.88 5.42 12.73
C ARG A 200 -8.54 5.94 11.45
N THR A 201 -9.37 5.12 10.85
CA THR A 201 -10.17 5.44 9.68
C THR A 201 -11.59 4.92 9.92
N GLN A 202 -12.56 5.30 9.11
CA GLN A 202 -13.90 4.69 9.17
C GLN A 202 -13.84 3.15 9.07
N MET A 203 -12.85 2.61 8.40
CA MET A 203 -12.62 1.18 8.23
C MET A 203 -12.16 0.50 9.53
N THR A 204 -11.41 1.20 10.39
CA THR A 204 -10.80 0.65 11.61
C THR A 204 -11.47 1.12 12.90
N GLU A 205 -12.39 2.07 12.83
CA GLU A 205 -13.03 2.71 13.99
C GLU A 205 -13.76 1.71 14.91
N SER A 206 -14.28 0.63 14.33
CA SER A 206 -14.95 -0.46 15.08
C SER A 206 -13.97 -1.36 15.87
N LEU A 207 -12.66 -1.28 15.63
CA LEU A 207 -11.68 -2.14 16.28
C LEU A 207 -11.32 -1.68 17.72
N GLY A 208 -11.61 -0.42 18.08
CA GLY A 208 -11.29 0.15 19.39
C GLY A 208 -9.78 0.40 19.61
N GLY A 209 -9.41 0.91 20.79
CA GLY A 209 -8.00 1.06 21.17
C GLY A 209 -7.29 2.27 20.55
N PHE A 210 -8.06 3.30 20.15
CA PHE A 210 -7.52 4.51 19.51
C PHE A 210 -7.51 5.74 20.44
N ASP A 211 -7.12 5.54 21.68
CA ASP A 211 -7.06 6.64 22.66
C ASP A 211 -5.88 7.58 22.37
N ALA A 212 -6.07 8.87 22.63
CA ALA A 212 -4.99 9.84 22.56
C ALA A 212 -3.99 9.62 23.71
N THR A 213 -2.73 10.02 23.51
CA THR A 213 -1.73 10.04 24.57
C THR A 213 -2.03 11.12 25.62
N ASP A 214 -1.38 11.03 26.79
CA ASP A 214 -1.52 12.00 27.88
C ASP A 214 -1.17 13.44 27.47
N ASP A 215 -0.33 13.62 26.43
CA ASP A 215 0.02 14.93 25.85
C ASP A 215 -0.98 15.40 24.76
N GLY A 216 -2.08 14.68 24.57
CA GLY A 216 -3.10 14.98 23.55
C GLY A 216 -2.72 14.64 22.11
N PHE A 217 -1.58 13.97 21.90
CA PHE A 217 -1.15 13.54 20.57
C PHE A 217 -1.99 12.35 20.08
N GLU A 218 -2.58 12.47 18.92
CA GLU A 218 -3.37 11.41 18.31
C GLU A 218 -2.47 10.45 17.52
N ILE A 219 -2.08 9.34 18.17
CA ILE A 219 -1.12 8.36 17.64
C ILE A 219 -1.59 7.78 16.30
N PHE A 220 -2.88 7.51 16.19
CA PHE A 220 -3.47 6.84 15.03
C PHE A 220 -4.10 7.82 14.04
N SER A 221 -3.71 9.10 14.09
CA SER A 221 -4.10 10.07 13.08
C SER A 221 -3.53 9.66 11.70
N VAL A 222 -4.34 9.81 10.65
CA VAL A 222 -3.93 9.55 9.26
C VAL A 222 -2.81 10.49 8.80
N GLU A 223 -2.74 11.69 9.38
CA GLU A 223 -1.71 12.69 9.14
C GLU A 223 -0.31 12.25 9.59
N ASN A 224 -0.21 11.24 10.45
CA ASN A 224 1.09 10.66 10.84
C ASN A 224 1.66 9.72 9.75
N VAL A 225 0.85 9.31 8.79
CA VAL A 225 1.23 8.37 7.72
C VAL A 225 1.64 9.11 6.44
N SER A 226 0.88 10.13 6.05
CA SER A 226 1.06 10.85 4.78
C SER A 226 2.46 11.46 4.58
N PRO A 227 3.24 11.89 5.61
CA PRO A 227 4.61 12.36 5.42
C PRO A 227 5.56 11.28 4.89
N LEU A 228 5.43 10.03 5.34
CA LEU A 228 6.25 8.93 4.82
C LEU A 228 5.89 8.63 3.35
N VAL A 229 4.61 8.58 3.01
CA VAL A 229 4.14 8.38 1.63
C VAL A 229 4.71 9.46 0.72
N THR A 230 4.63 10.71 1.14
CA THR A 230 5.15 11.87 0.41
C THR A 230 6.67 11.81 0.25
N PHE A 231 7.41 11.42 1.29
CA PHE A 231 8.86 11.22 1.19
C PHE A 231 9.20 10.09 0.20
N LEU A 232 8.53 8.94 0.28
CA LEU A 232 8.76 7.82 -0.65
C LEU A 232 8.39 8.17 -2.10
N ALA A 233 7.45 9.09 -2.30
CA ALA A 233 7.08 9.63 -3.61
C ALA A 233 8.10 10.64 -4.17
N SER A 234 9.02 11.13 -3.35
CA SER A 234 9.96 12.19 -3.72
C SER A 234 11.21 11.68 -4.43
N PRO A 235 11.95 12.57 -5.12
CA PRO A 235 13.28 12.26 -5.66
C PRO A 235 14.29 11.87 -4.58
N GLN A 236 14.14 12.36 -3.34
CA GLN A 236 15.06 12.05 -2.22
C GLN A 236 15.02 10.57 -1.83
N ALA A 237 13.94 9.84 -2.18
CA ALA A 237 13.82 8.39 -1.98
C ALA A 237 14.34 7.55 -3.17
N ALA A 238 15.22 8.09 -4.02
CA ALA A 238 15.70 7.41 -5.23
C ALA A 238 16.38 6.07 -4.95
N GLU A 239 17.06 5.93 -3.82
CA GLU A 239 17.77 4.70 -3.43
C GLU A 239 16.86 3.69 -2.67
N ILE A 240 15.58 4.04 -2.45
CA ILE A 240 14.65 3.21 -1.69
C ILE A 240 13.69 2.50 -2.65
N SER A 241 13.84 1.18 -2.77
CA SER A 241 12.96 0.34 -3.59
C SER A 241 12.88 -1.08 -3.03
N GLY A 242 11.70 -1.70 -3.10
CA GLY A 242 11.46 -3.03 -2.57
C GLY A 242 11.42 -3.07 -1.04
N GLN A 243 11.10 -1.96 -0.39
CA GLN A 243 11.05 -1.87 1.06
C GLN A 243 9.62 -1.88 1.60
N LEU A 244 9.47 -2.37 2.81
CA LEU A 244 8.25 -2.27 3.60
C LEU A 244 8.49 -1.45 4.86
N PHE A 245 7.56 -0.54 5.13
CA PHE A 245 7.58 0.33 6.30
C PHE A 245 6.30 0.16 7.12
N ILE A 246 6.43 -0.10 8.43
CA ILE A 246 5.32 0.08 9.37
C ILE A 246 5.38 1.54 9.83
N VAL A 247 4.24 2.24 9.79
CA VAL A 247 4.17 3.66 10.13
C VAL A 247 2.93 3.99 10.94
N TYR A 248 3.12 4.65 12.07
CA TYR A 248 2.06 5.23 12.91
C TYR A 248 2.65 6.17 13.95
N GLY A 249 1.87 7.13 14.39
CA GLY A 249 2.28 8.06 15.45
C GLY A 249 3.63 8.71 15.14
N ARG A 250 4.57 8.54 16.06
CA ARG A 250 5.93 9.05 15.96
C ARG A 250 6.95 7.98 15.51
N LYS A 251 6.46 6.80 15.02
CA LYS A 251 7.31 5.66 14.65
C LYS A 251 7.27 5.36 13.16
N ILE A 252 8.44 5.13 12.58
CA ILE A 252 8.63 4.48 11.27
C ILE A 252 9.57 3.30 11.49
N THR A 253 9.12 2.10 11.12
CA THR A 253 9.90 0.87 11.23
C THR A 253 10.16 0.31 9.84
N VAL A 254 11.41 0.03 9.52
CA VAL A 254 11.78 -0.69 8.28
C VAL A 254 11.71 -2.18 8.57
N VAL A 255 10.95 -2.91 7.77
CA VAL A 255 10.78 -4.36 7.93
C VAL A 255 11.83 -5.07 7.09
N ALA A 256 12.55 -6.01 7.69
CA ALA A 256 13.45 -6.89 6.96
C ALA A 256 12.65 -7.78 5.99
N GLY A 257 13.18 -7.95 4.79
CA GLY A 257 12.60 -8.88 3.82
C GLY A 257 12.69 -10.35 4.30
N PRO A 258 12.02 -11.28 3.61
CA PRO A 258 12.17 -12.71 3.87
C PRO A 258 13.65 -13.11 3.83
N ALA A 259 14.10 -13.84 4.85
CA ALA A 259 15.45 -14.34 4.98
C ALA A 259 15.42 -15.83 5.26
N ILE A 260 16.48 -16.55 4.84
CA ILE A 260 16.70 -17.93 5.25
C ILE A 260 17.11 -17.89 6.73
N ASP A 261 16.42 -18.66 7.54
CA ASP A 261 16.67 -18.76 8.98
C ASP A 261 17.57 -19.96 9.32
N GLU A 262 17.31 -21.11 8.71
CA GLU A 262 18.09 -22.32 8.89
C GLU A 262 18.05 -23.17 7.62
N GLU A 263 19.10 -23.92 7.34
CA GLU A 263 19.20 -24.83 6.20
C GLU A 263 19.57 -26.23 6.68
N PHE A 264 18.80 -27.21 6.29
CA PHE A 264 19.03 -28.61 6.60
C PHE A 264 19.43 -29.38 5.35
N SER A 265 20.38 -30.29 5.46
CA SER A 265 20.86 -31.13 4.37
C SER A 265 21.09 -32.57 4.79
N VAL A 266 21.06 -33.50 3.85
CA VAL A 266 21.40 -34.91 4.03
C VAL A 266 22.33 -35.38 2.91
N ASP A 267 23.12 -36.40 3.18
CA ASP A 267 24.12 -36.90 2.21
C ASP A 267 23.51 -37.63 1.00
N ASP A 268 22.30 -38.18 1.13
CA ASP A 268 21.60 -38.91 0.06
C ASP A 268 20.28 -38.20 -0.29
N LYS A 269 19.17 -38.75 0.08
CA LYS A 269 17.83 -38.20 -0.19
C LYS A 269 17.01 -38.04 1.08
N TRP A 270 16.12 -37.08 1.06
CA TRP A 270 15.15 -36.91 2.11
C TRP A 270 14.18 -38.10 2.18
N THR A 271 13.97 -38.63 3.37
CA THR A 271 12.93 -39.59 3.75
C THR A 271 12.09 -38.97 4.86
N PRO A 272 10.82 -39.41 5.09
CA PRO A 272 10.04 -38.92 6.23
C PRO A 272 10.76 -39.04 7.57
N ASP A 273 11.51 -40.12 7.77
CA ASP A 273 12.22 -40.36 9.02
C ASP A 273 13.36 -39.36 9.27
N ASN A 274 14.19 -39.08 8.25
CA ASN A 274 15.28 -38.12 8.44
C ASN A 274 14.77 -36.67 8.46
N VAL A 275 13.66 -36.34 7.76
CA VAL A 275 12.96 -35.04 7.93
C VAL A 275 12.51 -34.89 9.39
N ALA A 276 11.89 -35.90 9.98
CA ALA A 276 11.46 -35.86 11.38
C ALA A 276 12.65 -35.69 12.33
N SER A 277 13.75 -36.43 12.09
CA SER A 277 14.98 -36.36 12.93
C SER A 277 15.58 -34.95 12.97
N GLU A 278 15.54 -34.22 11.85
CA GLU A 278 16.09 -32.86 11.76
C GLU A 278 15.11 -31.79 12.29
N LEU A 279 13.86 -31.84 11.86
CA LEU A 279 12.91 -30.76 12.15
C LEU A 279 12.28 -30.82 13.55
N GLU A 280 12.00 -32.01 14.11
CA GLU A 280 11.41 -32.11 15.45
C GLU A 280 12.25 -31.44 16.55
N PRO A 281 13.57 -31.69 16.67
CA PRO A 281 14.37 -31.07 17.73
C PRO A 281 14.53 -29.56 17.50
N PHE A 282 14.53 -29.10 16.23
CA PHE A 282 14.60 -27.70 15.88
C PHE A 282 13.35 -26.96 16.37
N TYR A 283 12.15 -27.45 16.01
CA TYR A 283 10.89 -26.78 16.39
C TYR A 283 10.52 -26.94 17.86
N LYS A 284 10.98 -28.04 18.57
CA LYS A 284 10.78 -28.18 20.02
C LYS A 284 11.43 -27.03 20.83
N LYS A 285 12.44 -26.36 20.28
CA LYS A 285 13.16 -25.25 20.94
C LYS A 285 12.63 -23.88 20.57
N ARG A 286 11.70 -23.80 19.62
CA ARG A 286 11.17 -22.54 19.10
C ARG A 286 9.84 -22.17 19.72
N THR A 287 9.65 -20.88 19.92
CA THR A 287 8.32 -20.32 20.19
C THR A 287 7.48 -20.39 18.93
N PRO A 288 6.29 -21.02 18.96
CA PRO A 288 5.41 -21.01 17.78
C PRO A 288 5.06 -19.61 17.33
N LEU A 289 5.02 -19.36 16.00
CA LEU A 289 4.54 -18.11 15.41
C LEU A 289 3.01 -17.96 15.53
N SER A 290 2.44 -18.40 16.66
CA SER A 290 0.99 -18.56 16.84
C SER A 290 0.26 -17.32 17.31
N THR A 291 0.98 -16.24 17.63
CA THR A 291 0.38 -15.06 18.28
C THR A 291 -0.21 -14.05 17.30
N GLY A 292 0.03 -14.21 15.99
CA GLY A 292 -0.53 -13.33 14.97
C GLY A 292 -0.19 -11.84 15.17
N PHE A 293 -0.95 -11.00 14.50
CA PHE A 293 -0.87 -9.56 14.65
C PHE A 293 -1.54 -9.13 15.98
N VAL A 294 -0.74 -8.56 16.89
CA VAL A 294 -1.21 -7.91 18.10
C VAL A 294 -0.85 -6.44 17.99
N MET A 295 -1.86 -5.57 18.04
CA MET A 295 -1.65 -4.12 18.14
C MET A 295 -1.19 -3.76 19.57
N GLU A 296 0.04 -4.04 19.91
CA GLU A 296 0.66 -3.50 21.12
C GLU A 296 1.29 -2.15 20.78
N TYR A 297 0.84 -1.10 21.46
CA TYR A 297 1.48 0.19 21.46
C TYR A 297 2.47 0.25 22.62
N GLU A 298 3.75 0.30 22.32
CA GLU A 298 4.75 0.68 23.30
C GLU A 298 4.93 2.21 23.23
N PRO A 299 4.67 2.96 24.33
CA PRO A 299 4.98 4.37 24.36
C PRO A 299 6.47 4.60 24.06
N VAL A 300 6.75 5.57 23.22
CA VAL A 300 8.14 6.01 23.02
C VAL A 300 8.54 6.76 24.30
N SER A 301 9.47 6.17 25.07
CA SER A 301 10.08 6.80 26.25
C SER A 301 10.88 8.04 25.89
#